data_ad182ec007af126b4d1989d786f3b4f2
#
_entry.id   ad182ec007af126b4d1989d786f3b4f2
#
_cell.length_a   1.000
_cell.length_b   1.000
_cell.length_c   1.000
_cell.angle_alpha   90.00
_cell.angle_beta   90.00
_cell.angle_gamma   90.00
#
_symmetry.space_group_name_H-M   'P 1'
#
loop_
_entity.id
_entity.type
_entity.pdbx_description
1 polymer ?
#
loop_
_entity_poly.entity_id
_entity_poly.type
_entity_poly.pdbx_seq_one_letter_code
_entity_poly.pdbx_strand_id
1 'polypeptide(L)'
;MWIQIVDGIVIAPLLETALYQMFIFWILKLIPGMEKYNKSIIFISAIIFGLSHNFSYIYILYACIMGFVFAYSYWTYTRKYENGHTKFPPFWIVWCIHVLHNIVVFFIKNL
;
A
#
# COMPACT_ATOMS: atom_id res chain seq x y z
N MET A 1 23.33 -8.22 -8.07
CA MET A 1 23.09 -7.50 -6.81
C MET A 1 22.27 -6.23 -6.98
N TRP A 2 22.68 -5.33 -7.89
CA TRP A 2 21.93 -4.08 -8.11
C TRP A 2 20.51 -4.32 -8.62
N ILE A 3 20.32 -5.31 -9.52
CA ILE A 3 19.01 -5.64 -10.06
C ILE A 3 18.05 -6.06 -8.94
N GLN A 4 18.54 -6.87 -7.99
CA GLN A 4 17.74 -7.35 -6.86
C GLN A 4 17.36 -6.22 -5.91
N ILE A 5 18.26 -5.26 -5.70
CA ILE A 5 18.03 -4.10 -4.85
C ILE A 5 16.96 -3.20 -5.49
N VAL A 6 17.12 -2.89 -6.78
CA VAL A 6 16.14 -2.06 -7.49
C VAL A 6 14.78 -2.76 -7.54
N ASP A 7 14.76 -4.07 -7.82
CA ASP A 7 13.52 -4.84 -7.83
C ASP A 7 12.80 -4.76 -6.48
N GLY A 8 13.53 -5.01 -5.37
CA GLY A 8 12.93 -5.01 -4.04
C GLY A 8 12.52 -3.64 -3.54
N ILE A 9 13.26 -2.59 -3.89
CA ILE A 9 13.00 -1.23 -3.38
C ILE A 9 12.02 -0.47 -4.24
N VAL A 10 12.04 -0.68 -5.56
CA VAL A 10 11.29 0.14 -6.52
C VAL A 10 10.18 -0.64 -7.20
N ILE A 11 10.50 -1.79 -7.81
CA ILE A 11 9.56 -2.53 -8.66
C ILE A 11 8.53 -3.29 -7.83
N ALA A 12 8.96 -3.99 -6.78
CA ALA A 12 8.04 -4.73 -5.93
C ALA A 12 7.00 -3.81 -5.27
N PRO A 13 7.38 -2.65 -4.69
CA PRO A 13 6.39 -1.69 -4.20
C PRO A 13 5.44 -1.17 -5.28
N LEU A 14 5.92 -1.02 -6.51
CA LEU A 14 5.07 -0.58 -7.61
C LEU A 14 3.93 -1.59 -7.85
N LEU A 15 4.28 -2.87 -7.95
CA LEU A 15 3.33 -3.95 -8.15
C LEU A 15 2.42 -4.14 -6.94
N GLU A 16 2.97 -4.05 -5.73
CA GLU A 16 2.20 -4.20 -4.51
C GLU A 16 1.18 -3.06 -4.34
N THR A 17 1.57 -1.82 -4.64
CA THR A 17 0.66 -0.68 -4.60
C THR A 17 -0.45 -0.84 -5.63
N ALA A 18 -0.12 -1.27 -6.83
CA ALA A 18 -1.10 -1.51 -7.87
C ALA A 18 -2.10 -2.60 -7.47
N LEU A 19 -1.61 -3.68 -6.87
CA LEU A 19 -2.45 -4.84 -6.54
C LEU A 19 -3.26 -4.62 -5.26
N TYR A 20 -2.61 -4.19 -4.17
CA TYR A 20 -3.24 -4.19 -2.85
C TYR A 20 -3.97 -2.88 -2.53
N GLN A 21 -3.59 -1.77 -3.14
CA GLN A 21 -4.29 -0.51 -2.93
C GLN A 21 -5.17 -0.17 -4.14
N MET A 22 -4.60 0.04 -5.29
CA MET A 22 -5.36 0.51 -6.45
C MET A 22 -6.42 -0.51 -6.89
N PHE A 23 -6.03 -1.76 -7.10
CA PHE A 23 -6.94 -2.80 -7.60
C PHE A 23 -7.99 -3.17 -6.56
N ILE A 24 -7.59 -3.38 -5.30
CA ILE A 24 -8.51 -3.75 -4.22
C ILE A 24 -9.54 -2.63 -3.99
N PHE A 25 -9.09 -1.39 -3.92
CA PHE A 25 -10.00 -0.26 -3.76
C PHE A 25 -10.97 -0.16 -4.94
N TRP A 26 -10.47 -0.34 -6.15
CA TRP A 26 -11.31 -0.29 -7.34
C TRP A 26 -12.39 -1.39 -7.32
N ILE A 27 -11.98 -2.62 -7.03
CA ILE A 27 -12.91 -3.77 -7.06
C ILE A 27 -13.96 -3.66 -5.96
N LEU A 28 -13.55 -3.27 -4.74
CA LEU A 28 -14.48 -3.15 -3.62
C LEU A 28 -15.49 -2.02 -3.84
N LYS A 29 -15.08 -0.95 -4.50
CA LYS A 29 -15.99 0.16 -4.82
C LYS A 29 -17.03 -0.21 -5.86
N LEU A 30 -16.85 -1.30 -6.61
CA LEU A 30 -17.87 -1.81 -7.53
C LEU A 30 -19.06 -2.44 -6.80
N ILE A 31 -18.88 -2.84 -5.54
CA ILE A 31 -19.97 -3.40 -4.74
C ILE A 31 -20.92 -2.26 -4.34
N PRO A 32 -22.23 -2.36 -4.65
CA PRO A 32 -23.18 -1.28 -4.32
C PRO A 32 -23.16 -0.95 -2.83
N GLY A 33 -23.01 0.34 -2.50
CA GLY A 33 -22.99 0.83 -1.13
C GLY A 33 -21.65 0.69 -0.40
N MET A 34 -20.68 -0.01 -0.96
CA MET A 34 -19.39 -0.21 -0.29
C MET A 34 -18.60 1.09 -0.14
N GLU A 35 -18.80 2.03 -1.03
CA GLU A 35 -18.14 3.34 -0.96
C GLU A 35 -18.47 4.13 0.31
N LYS A 36 -19.55 3.76 1.00
CA LYS A 36 -19.91 4.33 2.31
C LYS A 36 -19.08 3.76 3.44
N TYR A 37 -18.39 2.63 3.20
CA TYR A 37 -17.65 1.90 4.20
C TYR A 37 -16.13 1.99 3.95
N ASN A 38 -15.63 3.23 3.88
CA ASN A 38 -14.21 3.49 3.60
C ASN A 38 -13.27 2.79 4.57
N LYS A 39 -13.65 2.73 5.86
CA LYS A 39 -12.84 2.04 6.87
C LYS A 39 -12.75 0.55 6.57
N SER A 40 -13.85 -0.06 6.13
CA SER A 40 -13.86 -1.49 5.78
C SER A 40 -12.95 -1.77 4.59
N ILE A 41 -12.96 -0.90 3.58
CA ILE A 41 -12.08 -1.04 2.43
C ILE A 41 -10.62 -0.97 2.86
N ILE A 42 -10.28 -0.02 3.72
CA ILE A 42 -8.92 0.15 4.24
C ILE A 42 -8.49 -1.11 5.00
N PHE A 43 -9.34 -1.63 5.89
CA PHE A 43 -9.03 -2.83 6.67
C PHE A 43 -8.87 -4.06 5.79
N ILE A 44 -9.76 -4.24 4.81
CA ILE A 44 -9.68 -5.39 3.89
C ILE A 44 -8.38 -5.34 3.11
N SER A 45 -8.03 -4.18 2.57
CA SER A 45 -6.77 -4.00 1.84
C SER A 45 -5.57 -4.30 2.73
N ALA A 46 -5.57 -3.80 3.97
CA ALA A 46 -4.48 -4.01 4.91
C ALA A 46 -4.32 -5.48 5.28
N ILE A 47 -5.42 -6.18 5.53
CA ILE A 47 -5.38 -7.60 5.90
C ILE A 47 -4.88 -8.45 4.74
N ILE A 48 -5.37 -8.20 3.53
CA ILE A 48 -4.91 -8.92 2.34
C ILE A 48 -3.42 -8.69 2.12
N PHE A 49 -2.97 -7.44 2.26
CA PHE A 49 -1.54 -7.11 2.16
C PHE A 49 -0.72 -7.89 3.19
N GLY A 50 -1.18 -7.89 4.45
CA GLY A 50 -0.46 -8.58 5.51
C GLY A 50 -0.41 -10.09 5.31
N LEU A 51 -1.53 -10.70 4.95
CA LEU A 51 -1.61 -12.15 4.75
C LEU A 51 -0.76 -12.63 3.58
N SER A 52 -0.51 -11.77 2.60
CA SER A 52 0.35 -12.12 1.47
C SER A 52 1.83 -12.21 1.85
N HIS A 53 2.21 -11.69 3.03
CA HIS A 53 3.58 -11.70 3.54
C HIS A 53 3.74 -12.76 4.63
N ASN A 54 3.47 -14.01 4.31
CA ASN A 54 3.28 -15.11 5.27
C ASN A 54 4.57 -15.81 5.69
N PHE A 55 5.62 -15.05 6.03
CA PHE A 55 6.88 -15.63 6.50
C PHE A 55 6.81 -16.08 7.96
N SER A 56 6.11 -15.34 8.82
CA SER A 56 5.90 -15.67 10.21
C SER A 56 4.71 -14.89 10.74
N TYR A 57 4.17 -15.28 11.92
CA TYR A 57 3.04 -14.57 12.50
C TYR A 57 3.39 -13.13 12.84
N ILE A 58 4.59 -12.91 13.38
CA ILE A 58 5.05 -11.56 13.72
C ILE A 58 5.18 -10.70 12.45
N TYR A 59 5.69 -11.30 11.40
CA TYR A 59 5.84 -10.59 10.12
C TYR A 59 4.49 -10.26 9.50
N ILE A 60 3.51 -11.18 9.60
CA ILE A 60 2.15 -10.92 9.12
C ILE A 60 1.54 -9.73 9.87
N LEU A 61 1.70 -9.68 11.20
CA LEU A 61 1.20 -8.57 12.00
C LEU A 61 1.83 -7.25 11.58
N TYR A 62 3.16 -7.24 11.42
CA TYR A 62 3.88 -6.06 10.95
C TYR A 62 3.38 -5.62 9.57
N ALA A 63 3.23 -6.57 8.65
CA ALA A 63 2.77 -6.27 7.29
C ALA A 63 1.33 -5.76 7.27
N CYS A 64 0.46 -6.25 8.17
CA CYS A 64 -0.89 -5.71 8.31
C CYS A 64 -0.87 -4.27 8.75
N ILE A 65 -0.01 -3.91 9.71
CA ILE A 65 0.12 -2.54 10.18
C ILE A 65 0.61 -1.63 9.04
N MET A 66 1.63 -2.07 8.31
CA MET A 66 2.14 -1.29 7.17
C MET A 66 1.12 -1.22 6.04
N GLY A 67 0.39 -2.31 5.79
CA GLY A 67 -0.70 -2.32 4.83
C GLY A 67 -1.79 -1.32 5.19
N PHE A 68 -2.08 -1.17 6.47
CA PHE A 68 -3.02 -0.16 6.94
C PHE A 68 -2.52 1.26 6.63
N VAL A 69 -1.24 1.53 6.88
CA VAL A 69 -0.64 2.83 6.57
C VAL A 69 -0.75 3.12 5.07
N PHE A 70 -0.42 2.15 4.22
CA PHE A 70 -0.49 2.32 2.77
C PHE A 70 -1.93 2.51 2.30
N ALA A 71 -2.87 1.71 2.80
CA ALA A 71 -4.27 1.80 2.43
C ALA A 71 -4.91 3.11 2.90
N TYR A 72 -4.61 3.53 4.13
CA TYR A 72 -5.10 4.81 4.66
C TYR A 72 -4.55 5.98 3.85
N SER A 73 -3.26 5.92 3.50
CA SER A 73 -2.64 6.94 2.66
C SER A 73 -3.27 6.98 1.28
N TYR A 74 -3.52 5.81 0.68
CA TYR A 74 -4.16 5.72 -0.63
C TYR A 74 -5.56 6.36 -0.59
N TRP A 75 -6.35 6.03 0.43
CA TRP A 75 -7.67 6.60 0.60
C TRP A 75 -7.62 8.12 0.79
N THR A 76 -6.73 8.60 1.66
CA THR A 76 -6.58 10.03 1.96
C THR A 76 -6.22 10.81 0.70
N TYR A 77 -5.22 10.34 -0.05
CA TYR A 77 -4.76 11.05 -1.25
C TYR A 77 -5.69 10.86 -2.43
N THR A 78 -6.47 9.78 -2.47
CA THR A 78 -7.56 9.64 -3.45
C THR A 78 -8.57 10.78 -3.26
N ARG A 79 -8.98 11.03 -2.02
CA ARG A 79 -9.92 12.12 -1.73
C ARG A 79 -9.32 13.49 -2.05
N LYS A 80 -8.06 13.71 -1.70
CA LYS A 80 -7.37 14.96 -2.02
C LYS A 80 -7.29 15.18 -3.53
N TYR A 81 -6.99 14.12 -4.27
CA TYR A 81 -6.91 14.18 -5.73
C TYR A 81 -8.28 14.50 -6.34
N GLU A 82 -9.32 13.79 -5.90
CA GLU A 82 -10.68 14.00 -6.40
C GLU A 82 -11.20 15.40 -6.08
N ASN A 83 -10.81 15.97 -4.94
CA ASN A 83 -11.23 17.30 -4.51
C ASN A 83 -10.32 18.42 -5.04
N GLY A 84 -9.33 18.10 -5.87
CA GLY A 84 -8.44 19.09 -6.48
C GLY A 84 -7.38 19.65 -5.55
N HIS A 85 -7.18 19.06 -4.37
CA HIS A 85 -6.17 19.53 -3.40
C HIS A 85 -4.76 19.09 -3.74
N THR A 86 -4.60 18.13 -4.64
CA THR A 86 -3.29 17.71 -5.15
C THR A 86 -3.41 17.34 -6.62
N LYS A 87 -2.31 17.53 -7.37
CA LYS A 87 -2.21 17.15 -8.78
C LYS A 87 -1.68 15.72 -8.95
N PHE A 88 -1.16 15.12 -7.87
CA PHE A 88 -0.56 13.80 -7.94
C PHE A 88 -1.60 12.72 -7.69
N PRO A 89 -1.74 11.72 -8.60
CA PRO A 89 -2.61 10.58 -8.35
C PRO A 89 -2.17 9.81 -7.11
N PRO A 90 -3.13 9.23 -6.36
CA PRO A 90 -2.81 8.54 -5.11
C PRO A 90 -1.85 7.36 -5.28
N PHE A 91 -1.89 6.70 -6.43
CA PHE A 91 -0.99 5.58 -6.72
C PHE A 91 0.48 5.98 -6.56
N TRP A 92 0.87 7.10 -7.15
CA TRP A 92 2.27 7.54 -7.13
C TRP A 92 2.71 7.96 -5.73
N ILE A 93 1.81 8.58 -4.97
CA ILE A 93 2.11 9.02 -3.60
C ILE A 93 2.33 7.80 -2.70
N VAL A 94 1.45 6.81 -2.76
CA VAL A 94 1.58 5.59 -1.95
C VAL A 94 2.80 4.78 -2.39
N TRP A 95 3.07 4.70 -3.69
CA TRP A 95 4.28 4.06 -4.18
C TRP A 95 5.54 4.72 -3.60
N CYS A 96 5.59 6.06 -3.57
CA CYS A 96 6.71 6.78 -2.97
C CYS A 96 6.86 6.46 -1.48
N ILE A 97 5.77 6.42 -0.73
CA ILE A 97 5.78 6.07 0.69
C ILE A 97 6.31 4.65 0.86
N HIS A 98 5.86 3.72 0.03
CA HIS A 98 6.29 2.34 0.05
C HIS A 98 7.78 2.20 -0.25
N VAL A 99 8.26 2.92 -1.27
CA VAL A 99 9.68 2.95 -1.63
C VAL A 99 10.53 3.48 -0.48
N LEU A 100 10.10 4.59 0.13
CA LEU A 100 10.80 5.16 1.28
C LEU A 100 10.87 4.18 2.44
N HIS A 101 9.78 3.51 2.74
CA HIS A 101 9.75 2.48 3.78
C HIS A 101 10.77 1.37 3.49
N ASN A 102 10.80 0.89 2.25
CA ASN A 102 11.71 -0.18 1.87
C ASN A 102 13.17 0.25 1.91
N ILE A 103 13.46 1.51 1.58
CA ILE A 103 14.82 2.07 1.71
C ILE A 103 15.24 2.07 3.18
N VAL A 104 14.38 2.53 4.07
CA VAL A 104 14.68 2.56 5.51
C VAL A 104 14.94 1.16 6.03
N VAL A 105 14.08 0.20 5.67
CA VAL A 105 14.24 -1.19 6.10
C VAL A 105 15.55 -1.77 5.57
N PHE A 106 15.89 -1.49 4.31
CA PHE A 106 17.14 -1.95 3.71
C PHE A 106 18.35 -1.45 4.48
N PHE A 107 18.39 -0.15 4.82
CA PHE A 107 19.50 0.42 5.57
C PHE A 107 19.60 -0.16 6.98
N ILE A 108 18.45 -0.34 7.66
CA ILE A 108 18.44 -0.91 9.01
C ILE A 108 18.98 -2.34 8.99
N LYS A 109 18.58 -3.15 8.01
CA LYS A 109 19.05 -4.54 7.90
C LYS A 109 20.54 -4.65 7.63
N ASN A 110 21.15 -3.64 7.00
CA ASN A 110 22.54 -3.67 6.61
C ASN A 110 23.46 -2.87 7.58
N LEU A 111 22.91 -2.42 8.70
CA LEU A 111 23.70 -1.88 9.78
C LEU A 111 24.31 -3.00 10.60
#